data_d81a1e0881528e001bcc816d215352e7
#
_entry.id   d81a1e0881528e001bcc816d215352e7
#
_cell.length_a   1.000
_cell.length_b   1.000
_cell.length_c   1.000
_cell.angle_alpha   90.00
_cell.angle_beta   90.00
_cell.angle_gamma   90.00
#
_symmetry.space_group_name_H-M   'P 1'
#
loop_
_entity.id
_entity.type
_entity.pdbx_description
1 polymer ?
#
loop_
_entity_poly.entity_id
_entity_poly.type
_entity_poly.pdbx_seq_one_letter_code
_entity_poly.pdbx_strand_id
1 'polypeptide(L)'
;MSRFLCYVSLAFLLLGVSSCEKEEVQKVEQKRSYPGDVQVLNSCGIKGAASSMRNYLRSQGFDVVVISNDRLQNYEETILVIHTPGWEGEEALAKALKTKNVLHVQNKRAYVEASVYIGKKLKKIIQQDDL
;
A
#
# COMPACT_ATOMS: atom_id res chain seq x y z
N MET A 1 -14.13 37.73 -73.89
CA MET A 1 -13.34 36.61 -74.43
C MET A 1 -12.53 36.01 -73.36
N SER A 2 -12.71 34.72 -73.23
CA SER A 2 -11.70 33.80 -72.71
C SER A 2 -11.44 33.89 -71.20
N ARG A 3 -12.07 33.00 -70.42
CA ARG A 3 -11.62 31.64 -70.12
C ARG A 3 -10.38 31.63 -69.26
N PHE A 4 -10.55 31.25 -68.07
CA PHE A 4 -10.05 30.02 -67.43
C PHE A 4 -10.47 30.15 -65.97
N LEU A 5 -11.54 29.58 -65.54
CA LEU A 5 -11.49 28.24 -65.02
C LEU A 5 -10.19 27.96 -64.25
N CYS A 6 -10.19 28.30 -63.04
CA CYS A 6 -9.25 27.72 -62.12
C CYS A 6 -10.05 26.86 -61.16
N TYR A 7 -10.08 25.60 -61.53
CA TYR A 7 -10.45 24.55 -60.61
C TYR A 7 -9.39 24.50 -59.50
N VAL A 8 -9.68 25.05 -58.40
CA VAL A 8 -8.99 24.64 -57.19
C VAL A 8 -10.02 23.89 -56.39
N SER A 9 -10.20 22.66 -56.82
CA SER A 9 -10.73 21.63 -55.94
C SER A 9 -9.76 21.42 -54.83
N LEU A 10 -9.89 22.24 -53.81
CA LEU A 10 -9.21 21.97 -52.56
C LEU A 10 -9.99 20.91 -51.85
N ALA A 11 -9.69 19.69 -52.17
CA ALA A 11 -10.03 18.58 -51.35
C ALA A 11 -9.34 18.75 -50.00
N PHE A 12 -10.01 19.43 -49.10
CA PHE A 12 -9.60 19.47 -47.72
C PHE A 12 -9.91 18.09 -47.12
N LEU A 13 -8.91 17.26 -47.29
CA LEU A 13 -8.92 15.93 -46.65
C LEU A 13 -8.79 16.16 -45.15
N LEU A 14 -9.94 16.15 -44.49
CA LEU A 14 -9.99 16.10 -43.05
C LEU A 14 -9.41 14.74 -42.61
N LEU A 15 -8.12 14.74 -42.39
CA LEU A 15 -7.48 13.70 -41.60
C LEU A 15 -7.97 13.88 -40.17
N GLY A 16 -9.05 13.22 -39.89
CA GLY A 16 -9.45 12.97 -38.51
C GLY A 16 -8.38 12.20 -37.80
N VAL A 17 -7.52 12.91 -37.11
CA VAL A 17 -6.62 12.28 -36.14
C VAL A 17 -7.52 11.85 -35.01
N SER A 18 -8.01 10.61 -35.09
CA SER A 18 -8.53 9.93 -33.92
C SER A 18 -7.38 9.76 -32.96
N SER A 19 -7.20 10.73 -32.11
CA SER A 19 -6.36 10.60 -30.93
C SER A 19 -7.08 9.60 -30.02
N CYS A 20 -6.76 8.34 -30.19
CA CYS A 20 -7.00 7.37 -29.13
C CYS A 20 -6.06 7.74 -27.98
N GLU A 21 -6.52 8.58 -27.08
CA GLU A 21 -5.97 8.66 -25.74
C GLU A 21 -6.21 7.29 -25.12
N LYS A 22 -5.20 6.45 -25.23
CA LYS A 22 -5.06 5.33 -24.33
C LYS A 22 -4.83 5.97 -22.98
N GLU A 23 -5.85 6.00 -22.16
CA GLU A 23 -5.66 6.13 -20.73
C GLU A 23 -4.76 4.96 -20.34
N GLU A 24 -3.46 5.24 -20.24
CA GLU A 24 -2.56 4.37 -19.51
C GLU A 24 -3.07 4.41 -18.08
N VAL A 25 -3.81 3.37 -17.73
CA VAL A 25 -4.02 3.03 -16.34
C VAL A 25 -2.62 2.82 -15.80
N GLN A 26 -2.04 3.86 -15.23
CA GLN A 26 -0.83 3.77 -14.47
C GLN A 26 -1.14 2.83 -13.33
N LYS A 27 -0.82 1.55 -13.57
CA LYS A 27 -0.66 0.59 -12.51
C LYS A 27 0.44 1.18 -11.64
N VAL A 28 0.04 1.85 -10.58
CA VAL A 28 0.96 2.32 -9.56
C VAL A 28 1.59 1.06 -9.00
N GLU A 29 2.71 0.68 -9.58
CA GLU A 29 3.54 -0.38 -9.07
C GLU A 29 4.07 0.15 -7.74
N GLN A 30 3.43 -0.29 -6.68
CA GLN A 30 3.75 0.12 -5.31
C GLN A 30 5.17 -0.37 -5.03
N LYS A 31 6.13 0.53 -5.23
CA LYS A 31 7.53 0.26 -5.05
C LYS A 31 7.76 -0.13 -3.59
N ARG A 32 8.12 -1.36 -3.35
CA ARG A 32 8.58 -1.80 -2.03
C ARG A 32 9.78 -0.95 -1.65
N SER A 33 9.66 -0.22 -0.55
CA SER A 33 10.76 0.60 -0.03
C SER A 33 11.64 -0.22 0.91
N TYR A 34 11.08 -1.28 1.50
CA TYR A 34 11.76 -2.12 2.48
C TYR A 34 11.65 -3.58 2.08
N PRO A 35 12.79 -4.30 1.92
CA PRO A 35 12.77 -5.73 1.67
C PRO A 35 12.30 -6.49 2.91
N GLY A 36 11.67 -7.63 2.68
CA GLY A 36 11.16 -8.49 3.74
C GLY A 36 9.64 -8.41 3.90
N ASP A 37 9.12 -9.39 4.59
CA ASP A 37 7.70 -9.66 4.71
C ASP A 37 7.18 -9.30 6.10
N VAL A 38 5.98 -8.78 6.15
CA VAL A 38 5.29 -8.40 7.39
C VAL A 38 3.97 -9.15 7.50
N GLN A 39 3.65 -9.63 8.69
CA GLN A 39 2.31 -10.11 9.00
C GLN A 39 1.56 -9.14 9.92
N VAL A 40 0.26 -9.11 9.79
CA VAL A 40 -0.63 -8.27 10.60
C VAL A 40 -1.67 -9.14 11.28
N LEU A 41 -1.76 -9.01 12.60
CA LEU A 41 -2.72 -9.73 13.43
C LEU A 41 -3.70 -8.74 14.07
N ASN A 42 -4.98 -9.00 13.90
CA ASN A 42 -6.03 -8.24 14.56
C ASN A 42 -6.14 -8.68 16.02
N SER A 43 -5.53 -7.93 16.92
CA SER A 43 -5.57 -8.15 18.36
C SER A 43 -6.47 -7.13 19.09
N CYS A 44 -7.24 -6.34 18.35
CA CYS A 44 -8.17 -5.36 18.94
C CYS A 44 -9.64 -5.77 18.85
N GLY A 45 -9.97 -6.81 18.10
CA GLY A 45 -11.35 -7.27 17.90
C GLY A 45 -12.20 -6.40 16.97
N ILE A 46 -11.63 -5.36 16.35
CA ILE A 46 -12.35 -4.49 15.42
C ILE A 46 -12.41 -5.17 14.05
N LYS A 47 -13.61 -5.36 13.52
CA LYS A 47 -13.79 -5.96 12.19
C LYS A 47 -13.11 -5.10 11.11
N GLY A 48 -12.34 -5.74 10.24
CA GLY A 48 -11.65 -5.06 9.15
C GLY A 48 -10.31 -4.41 9.53
N ALA A 49 -9.95 -4.34 10.82
CA ALA A 49 -8.73 -3.69 11.28
C ALA A 49 -7.46 -4.19 10.58
N ALA A 50 -7.33 -5.51 10.40
CA ALA A 50 -6.16 -6.09 9.75
C ALA A 50 -6.08 -5.71 8.26
N SER A 51 -7.21 -5.65 7.57
CA SER A 51 -7.25 -5.23 6.16
C SER A 51 -6.89 -3.76 5.99
N SER A 52 -7.42 -2.89 6.85
CA SER A 52 -7.09 -1.46 6.84
C SER A 52 -5.61 -1.24 7.16
N MET A 53 -5.08 -1.93 8.16
CA MET A 53 -3.65 -1.85 8.51
C MET A 53 -2.77 -2.36 7.36
N ARG A 54 -3.13 -3.46 6.70
CA ARG A 54 -2.43 -3.95 5.52
C ARG A 54 -2.35 -2.89 4.43
N ASN A 55 -3.48 -2.27 4.10
CA ASN A 55 -3.54 -1.27 3.04
C ASN A 55 -2.67 -0.05 3.40
N TYR A 56 -2.77 0.40 4.64
CA TYR A 56 -1.94 1.48 5.16
C TYR A 56 -0.45 1.15 5.08
N LEU A 57 0.00 0.00 5.59
CA LEU A 57 1.41 -0.39 5.58
C LEU A 57 1.95 -0.58 4.16
N ARG A 58 1.14 -1.10 3.25
CA ARG A 58 1.51 -1.19 1.84
C ARG A 58 1.71 0.18 1.21
N SER A 59 0.89 1.18 1.57
CA SER A 59 1.09 2.57 1.13
C SER A 59 2.37 3.18 1.69
N GLN A 60 2.85 2.67 2.81
CA GLN A 60 4.13 3.08 3.42
C GLN A 60 5.34 2.31 2.87
N GLY A 61 5.14 1.40 1.92
CA GLY A 61 6.22 0.68 1.25
C GLY A 61 6.56 -0.69 1.87
N PHE A 62 5.74 -1.21 2.79
CA PHE A 62 5.93 -2.55 3.37
C PHE A 62 5.13 -3.61 2.62
N ASP A 63 5.68 -4.82 2.53
CA ASP A 63 4.96 -5.97 2.00
C ASP A 63 4.27 -6.74 3.12
N VAL A 64 2.96 -6.61 3.18
CA VAL A 64 2.14 -7.37 4.12
C VAL A 64 1.62 -8.61 3.42
N VAL A 65 2.19 -9.75 3.76
CA VAL A 65 1.91 -11.04 3.10
C VAL A 65 0.83 -11.85 3.80
N VAL A 66 0.66 -11.64 5.11
CA VAL A 66 -0.34 -12.36 5.92
C VAL A 66 -1.14 -11.38 6.75
N ILE A 67 -2.47 -11.58 6.77
CA ILE A 67 -3.37 -10.98 7.74
C ILE A 67 -4.19 -12.07 8.42
N SER A 68 -4.37 -11.99 9.73
CA SER A 68 -5.19 -12.91 10.49
C SER A 68 -5.77 -12.28 11.76
N ASN A 69 -6.63 -13.01 12.44
CA ASN A 69 -7.10 -12.66 13.77
C ASN A 69 -6.20 -13.30 14.81
N ASP A 70 -5.84 -12.53 15.83
CA ASP A 70 -5.17 -13.07 17.01
C ASP A 70 -6.19 -13.79 17.90
N ARG A 71 -5.73 -14.72 18.73
CA ARG A 71 -6.55 -15.37 19.75
C ARG A 71 -6.97 -14.38 20.82
N LEU A 72 -6.07 -13.49 21.20
CA LEU A 72 -6.31 -12.41 22.14
C LEU A 72 -6.72 -11.15 21.37
N GLN A 73 -7.92 -10.66 21.63
CA GLN A 73 -8.51 -9.53 20.89
C GLN A 73 -8.81 -8.34 21.80
N ASN A 74 -7.92 -8.06 22.73
CA ASN A 74 -8.12 -7.03 23.74
C ASN A 74 -6.92 -6.10 23.94
N TYR A 75 -5.95 -6.09 23.03
CA TYR A 75 -4.81 -5.18 23.14
C TYR A 75 -5.25 -3.73 22.97
N GLU A 76 -4.79 -2.87 23.87
CA GLU A 76 -5.05 -1.44 23.81
C GLU A 76 -4.08 -0.75 22.84
N GLU A 77 -2.81 -1.09 22.91
CA GLU A 77 -1.76 -0.51 22.07
C GLU A 77 -1.30 -1.50 21.01
N THR A 78 -0.87 -0.97 19.88
CA THR A 78 -0.23 -1.78 18.83
C THR A 78 1.17 -2.19 19.28
N ILE A 79 1.49 -3.47 19.08
CA ILE A 79 2.80 -4.06 19.40
C ILE A 79 3.45 -4.50 18.09
N LEU A 80 4.72 -4.16 17.94
CA LEU A 80 5.58 -4.61 16.85
C LEU A 80 6.55 -5.67 17.38
N VAL A 81 6.56 -6.82 16.76
CA VAL A 81 7.51 -7.90 17.07
C VAL A 81 8.45 -8.07 15.90
N ILE A 82 9.74 -7.93 16.14
CA ILE A 82 10.81 -8.14 15.17
C ILE A 82 11.37 -9.53 15.33
N HIS A 83 11.33 -10.34 14.27
CA HIS A 83 11.82 -11.72 14.25
C HIS A 83 13.25 -11.80 13.71
N THR A 84 13.64 -10.89 12.84
CA THR A 84 14.96 -10.80 12.24
C THR A 84 15.70 -9.57 12.78
N PRO A 85 16.60 -9.72 13.77
CA PRO A 85 17.37 -8.60 14.28
C PRO A 85 18.20 -7.92 13.18
N GLY A 86 18.17 -6.59 13.15
CA GLY A 86 18.89 -5.81 12.14
C GLY A 86 18.19 -5.71 10.79
N TRP A 87 16.93 -6.10 10.71
CA TRP A 87 16.12 -5.85 9.53
C TRP A 87 15.97 -4.34 9.28
N GLU A 88 16.30 -3.89 8.08
CA GLU A 88 16.35 -2.46 7.75
C GLU A 88 14.99 -1.73 7.79
N GLY A 89 13.89 -2.47 7.74
CA GLY A 89 12.52 -1.93 7.83
C GLY A 89 12.04 -1.63 9.27
N GLU A 90 12.78 -2.04 10.30
CA GLU A 90 12.32 -2.01 11.69
C GLU A 90 11.95 -0.60 12.17
N GLU A 91 12.88 0.35 12.05
CA GLU A 91 12.66 1.72 12.52
C GLU A 91 11.54 2.41 11.75
N ALA A 92 11.52 2.23 10.44
CA ALA A 92 10.49 2.79 9.57
C ALA A 92 9.10 2.21 9.89
N LEU A 93 9.02 0.90 10.18
CA LEU A 93 7.77 0.24 10.55
C LEU A 93 7.27 0.72 11.91
N ALA A 94 8.15 0.83 12.91
CA ALA A 94 7.81 1.37 14.22
C ALA A 94 7.28 2.81 14.13
N LYS A 95 7.91 3.63 13.28
CA LYS A 95 7.48 5.00 13.00
C LYS A 95 6.14 5.06 12.28
N ALA A 96 5.91 4.22 11.27
CA ALA A 96 4.64 4.13 10.56
C ALA A 96 3.50 3.72 11.50
N LEU A 97 3.75 2.79 12.40
CA LEU A 97 2.81 2.34 13.42
C LEU A 97 2.65 3.31 14.61
N LYS A 98 3.46 4.36 14.67
CA LYS A 98 3.48 5.33 15.79
C LYS A 98 3.56 4.64 17.15
N THR A 99 4.25 3.50 17.21
CA THR A 99 4.40 2.70 18.42
C THR A 99 5.83 2.73 18.96
N LYS A 100 5.93 2.68 20.28
CA LYS A 100 7.19 2.45 21.00
C LYS A 100 7.27 1.03 21.55
N ASN A 101 6.20 0.26 21.40
CA ASN A 101 6.12 -1.11 21.89
C ASN A 101 6.75 -2.05 20.85
N VAL A 102 8.06 -2.08 20.81
CA VAL A 102 8.85 -2.93 19.91
C VAL A 102 9.51 -4.03 20.73
N LEU A 103 9.25 -5.26 20.34
CA LEU A 103 9.83 -6.46 20.95
C LEU A 103 10.72 -7.16 19.92
N HIS A 104 11.90 -7.56 20.34
CA HIS A 104 12.81 -8.36 19.54
C HIS A 104 12.71 -9.82 20.00
N VAL A 105 12.11 -10.64 19.17
CA VAL A 105 11.98 -12.08 19.41
C VAL A 105 12.60 -12.81 18.23
N GLN A 106 13.90 -13.10 18.35
CA GLN A 106 14.60 -13.81 17.31
C GLN A 106 13.95 -15.18 17.06
N ASN A 107 13.41 -15.34 15.85
CA ASN A 107 12.80 -16.59 15.45
C ASN A 107 13.27 -16.96 14.03
N LYS A 108 14.26 -17.83 13.97
CA LYS A 108 14.81 -18.34 12.69
C LYS A 108 13.80 -19.14 11.83
N ARG A 109 12.68 -19.51 12.41
CA ARG A 109 11.59 -20.23 11.71
C ARG A 109 10.42 -19.32 11.33
N ALA A 110 10.50 -18.02 11.64
CA ALA A 110 9.49 -17.08 11.21
C ALA A 110 9.52 -16.94 9.69
N TYR A 111 8.36 -16.90 9.08
CA TYR A 111 8.20 -16.68 7.65
C TYR A 111 8.23 -15.20 7.28
N VAL A 112 8.27 -14.33 8.27
CA VAL A 112 8.21 -12.88 8.15
C VAL A 112 9.27 -12.23 9.04
N GLU A 113 9.75 -11.06 8.65
CA GLU A 113 10.71 -10.28 9.43
C GLU A 113 10.05 -9.62 10.63
N ALA A 114 8.76 -9.28 10.51
CA ALA A 114 8.03 -8.61 11.57
C ALA A 114 6.56 -9.04 11.67
N SER A 115 6.03 -8.97 12.88
CA SER A 115 4.61 -9.18 13.18
C SER A 115 4.03 -7.95 13.86
N VAL A 116 2.90 -7.47 13.34
CA VAL A 116 2.16 -6.33 13.88
C VAL A 116 0.90 -6.84 14.56
N TYR A 117 0.80 -6.63 15.87
CA TYR A 117 -0.38 -6.92 16.67
C TYR A 117 -1.16 -5.63 16.88
N ILE A 118 -2.30 -5.50 16.21
CA ILE A 118 -3.09 -4.26 16.20
C ILE A 118 -3.83 -4.09 17.52
N GLY A 119 -3.61 -2.96 18.19
CA GLY A 119 -4.37 -2.55 19.36
C GLY A 119 -5.60 -1.70 19.03
N LYS A 120 -6.47 -1.48 20.03
CA LYS A 120 -7.72 -0.69 19.90
C LYS A 120 -7.48 0.77 19.50
N LYS A 121 -6.29 1.31 19.76
CA LYS A 121 -5.93 2.67 19.38
C LYS A 121 -5.52 2.80 17.90
N LEU A 122 -5.96 1.88 17.07
CA LEU A 122 -5.72 1.86 15.62
C LEU A 122 -5.98 3.21 14.93
N LYS A 123 -7.02 3.93 15.33
CA LYS A 123 -7.37 5.24 14.77
C LYS A 123 -6.28 6.31 14.92
N LYS A 124 -5.33 6.12 15.83
CA LYS A 124 -4.16 7.00 15.97
C LYS A 124 -3.12 6.77 14.89
N ILE A 125 -3.16 5.61 14.27
CA ILE A 125 -2.20 5.17 13.25
C ILE A 125 -2.78 5.46 11.87
N ILE A 126 -3.99 5.00 11.62
CA ILE A 126 -4.70 5.12 10.35
C ILE A 126 -5.73 6.23 10.46
N GLN A 127 -5.79 7.12 9.48
CA GLN A 127 -6.83 8.14 9.43
C GLN A 127 -8.20 7.50 9.21
N GLN A 128 -9.25 8.15 9.68
CA GLN A 128 -10.60 7.57 9.72
C GLN A 128 -11.19 7.25 8.35
N ASP A 129 -10.64 7.84 7.29
CA ASP A 129 -11.11 7.64 5.91
C ASP A 129 -10.64 6.32 5.29
N ASP A 130 -9.73 5.61 5.96
CA ASP A 130 -9.15 4.34 5.50
C ASP A 130 -9.76 3.09 6.20
N LEU A 131 -10.86 3.27 6.97
CA LEU A 131 -11.53 2.20 7.72
C LEU A 131 -12.82 1.72 7.05
#